data_861ff5e1125a91d57c273d73a8bf8694
#
_entry.id   861ff5e1125a91d57c273d73a8bf8694
#
_cell.length_a   1.000
_cell.length_b   1.000
_cell.length_c   1.000
_cell.angle_alpha   90.00
_cell.angle_beta   90.00
_cell.angle_gamma   90.00
#
_symmetry.space_group_name_H-M   'P 1'
#
loop_
_entity.id
_entity.type
_entity.pdbx_description
1 polymer ?
#
loop_
_entity_poly.entity_id
_entity_poly.type
_entity_poly.pdbx_seq_one_letter_code
_entity_poly.pdbx_strand_id
1 'polypeptide(L)'
;MKKLIPTLLAVFMMNQPIQAQSFEVLDNYWTKVEANLSAVPADRQDELKSLATYIAKSIKADGTADVMFICTHNSRRSHFGQIWAAAAAHHLGIQGVRTYSAGTEATAFNPRAIAAVERAGMIAEHIPDPILLQQLDTSNKQLRMVNAIELNNKVMMITAGKGAKPVFFFYKTMDHPINPTVDFGAVMTCSSADVACPVVKGANFRVAIPYVDPKVSDGKPEEAATYDERCLQIATEMLWVMQAVKKQL
;
A
#
# COMPACT_ATOMS: atom_id res chain seq x y z
N MET A 1 -35.69 -25.47 13.87
CA MET A 1 -35.00 -24.27 14.41
C MET A 1 -34.05 -24.69 15.52
N LYS A 2 -32.74 -24.72 15.29
CA LYS A 2 -31.72 -24.60 16.36
C LYS A 2 -30.32 -24.92 15.83
N LYS A 3 -29.39 -23.99 16.11
CA LYS A 3 -27.94 -24.17 16.23
C LYS A 3 -27.09 -24.17 14.99
N LEU A 4 -26.74 -22.95 14.55
CA LEU A 4 -25.60 -22.69 13.64
C LEU A 4 -24.86 -21.41 14.08
N ILE A 5 -24.40 -21.32 15.35
CA ILE A 5 -23.64 -20.15 15.85
C ILE A 5 -22.32 -20.48 16.61
N PRO A 6 -21.86 -21.72 16.83
CA PRO A 6 -20.59 -21.89 17.53
C PRO A 6 -19.34 -21.85 16.63
N THR A 7 -19.45 -22.05 15.32
CA THR A 7 -18.27 -22.23 14.46
C THR A 7 -17.57 -20.92 14.09
N LEU A 8 -18.31 -19.82 13.97
CA LEU A 8 -17.73 -18.52 13.61
C LEU A 8 -16.96 -17.88 14.78
N LEU A 9 -17.41 -18.11 16.02
CA LEU A 9 -16.76 -17.58 17.22
C LEU A 9 -15.43 -18.29 17.52
N ALA A 10 -15.33 -19.59 17.21
CA ALA A 10 -14.11 -20.37 17.41
C ALA A 10 -12.98 -19.97 16.44
N VAL A 11 -13.29 -19.65 15.19
CA VAL A 11 -12.31 -19.16 14.21
C VAL A 11 -11.77 -17.78 14.61
N PHE A 12 -12.62 -16.91 15.14
CA PHE A 12 -12.19 -15.59 15.61
C PHE A 12 -11.26 -15.65 16.83
N MET A 13 -11.49 -16.59 17.75
CA MET A 13 -10.65 -16.74 18.94
C MET A 13 -9.30 -17.44 18.67
N MET A 14 -9.18 -18.27 17.65
CA MET A 14 -7.92 -18.94 17.30
C MET A 14 -6.91 -18.02 16.59
N ASN A 15 -7.36 -16.94 15.93
CA ASN A 15 -6.48 -16.00 15.22
C ASN A 15 -5.90 -14.90 16.13
N GLN A 16 -6.41 -14.70 17.34
CA GLN A 16 -5.96 -13.63 18.24
C GLN A 16 -4.47 -13.70 18.64
N PRO A 17 -3.90 -14.87 19.02
CA PRO A 17 -2.48 -14.94 19.38
C PRO A 17 -1.55 -14.71 18.16
N ILE A 18 -1.92 -15.17 16.96
CA ILE A 18 -1.14 -14.99 15.74
C ILE A 18 -1.11 -13.52 15.35
N GLN A 19 -2.23 -12.82 15.42
CA GLN A 19 -2.32 -11.38 15.13
C GLN A 19 -1.51 -10.55 16.14
N ALA A 20 -1.57 -10.90 17.44
CA ALA A 20 -0.80 -10.19 18.45
C ALA A 20 0.71 -10.33 18.23
N GLN A 21 1.19 -11.53 17.90
CA GLN A 21 2.59 -11.78 17.59
C GLN A 21 3.05 -11.06 16.30
N SER A 22 2.23 -11.01 15.26
CA SER A 22 2.54 -10.28 14.03
C SER A 22 2.67 -8.78 14.29
N PHE A 23 1.82 -8.20 15.12
CA PHE A 23 1.91 -6.77 15.43
C PHE A 23 3.13 -6.43 16.30
N GLU A 24 3.60 -7.31 17.16
CA GLU A 24 4.88 -7.14 17.87
C GLU A 24 6.06 -7.13 16.88
N VAL A 25 6.05 -8.00 15.87
CA VAL A 25 7.05 -7.97 14.79
C VAL A 25 7.00 -6.66 14.02
N LEU A 26 5.80 -6.16 13.71
CA LEU A 26 5.63 -4.87 13.02
C LEU A 26 6.11 -3.69 13.87
N ASP A 27 5.88 -3.69 15.18
CA ASP A 27 6.37 -2.64 16.08
C ASP A 27 7.92 -2.61 16.12
N ASN A 28 8.55 -3.79 16.16
CA ASN A 28 9.99 -3.91 16.02
C ASN A 28 10.50 -3.46 14.64
N TYR A 29 9.71 -3.73 13.60
CA TYR A 29 10.05 -3.26 12.25
C TYR A 29 9.98 -1.74 12.13
N TRP A 30 8.98 -1.08 12.77
CA TRP A 30 8.92 0.38 12.83
C TRP A 30 10.16 0.97 13.51
N THR A 31 10.65 0.38 14.60
CA THR A 31 11.91 0.79 15.23
C THR A 31 13.08 0.75 14.24
N LYS A 32 13.16 -0.29 13.40
CA LYS A 32 14.16 -0.38 12.33
C LYS A 32 13.96 0.68 11.25
N VAL A 33 12.72 0.94 10.84
CA VAL A 33 12.38 1.98 9.85
C VAL A 33 12.77 3.36 10.37
N GLU A 34 12.46 3.68 11.62
CA GLU A 34 12.81 4.95 12.27
C GLU A 34 14.33 5.16 12.35
N ALA A 35 15.08 4.12 12.69
CA ALA A 35 16.55 4.17 12.71
C ALA A 35 17.17 4.47 11.34
N ASN A 36 16.46 4.15 10.24
CA ASN A 36 16.92 4.41 8.87
C ASN A 36 16.50 5.78 8.30
N LEU A 37 15.73 6.58 9.01
CA LEU A 37 15.26 7.89 8.50
C LEU A 37 16.40 8.84 8.14
N SER A 38 17.49 8.83 8.90
CA SER A 38 18.67 9.65 8.63
C SER A 38 19.48 9.20 7.40
N ALA A 39 19.24 7.99 6.93
CA ALA A 39 19.88 7.43 5.74
C ALA A 39 19.16 7.80 4.42
N VAL A 40 18.02 8.50 4.48
CA VAL A 40 17.34 8.99 3.27
C VAL A 40 18.24 10.01 2.58
N PRO A 41 18.69 9.75 1.34
CA PRO A 41 19.65 10.63 0.64
C PRO A 41 19.07 12.03 0.42
N ALA A 42 19.92 13.04 0.52
CA ALA A 42 19.52 14.45 0.42
C ALA A 42 18.90 14.79 -0.96
N ASP A 43 19.46 14.23 -2.02
CA ASP A 43 18.96 14.36 -3.40
C ASP A 43 17.57 13.72 -3.61
N ARG A 44 17.19 12.80 -2.73
CA ARG A 44 15.87 12.14 -2.73
C ARG A 44 14.81 12.91 -1.93
N GLN A 45 15.26 13.75 -1.00
CA GLN A 45 14.34 14.44 -0.08
C GLN A 45 13.44 15.46 -0.77
N ASP A 46 13.83 16.03 -1.89
CA ASP A 46 13.03 17.04 -2.58
C ASP A 46 11.75 16.44 -3.19
N GLU A 47 11.83 15.26 -3.81
CA GLU A 47 10.68 14.54 -4.32
C GLU A 47 9.76 14.08 -3.19
N LEU A 48 10.33 13.55 -2.10
CA LEU A 48 9.57 13.13 -0.92
C LEU A 48 8.88 14.33 -0.25
N LYS A 49 9.55 15.48 -0.16
CA LYS A 49 8.98 16.72 0.38
C LYS A 49 7.85 17.26 -0.50
N SER A 50 8.01 17.17 -1.81
CA SER A 50 6.95 17.55 -2.77
C SER A 50 5.69 16.70 -2.57
N LEU A 51 5.85 15.38 -2.41
CA LEU A 51 4.75 14.47 -2.10
C LEU A 51 4.10 14.80 -0.74
N ALA A 52 4.90 15.05 0.30
CA ALA A 52 4.38 15.42 1.61
C ALA A 52 3.58 16.73 1.56
N THR A 53 4.07 17.72 0.81
CA THR A 53 3.40 19.01 0.64
C THR A 53 2.06 18.85 -0.10
N TYR A 54 2.02 18.01 -1.15
CA TYR A 54 0.78 17.68 -1.83
C TYR A 54 -0.24 17.07 -0.87
N ILE A 55 0.15 16.02 -0.13
CA ILE A 55 -0.74 15.32 0.81
C ILE A 55 -1.28 16.30 1.87
N ALA A 56 -0.41 17.09 2.49
CA ALA A 56 -0.83 18.03 3.54
C ALA A 56 -1.78 19.11 3.00
N LYS A 57 -1.53 19.65 1.80
CA LYS A 57 -2.42 20.62 1.15
C LYS A 57 -3.79 20.02 0.84
N SER A 58 -3.84 18.81 0.29
CA SER A 58 -5.10 18.13 -0.04
C SER A 58 -5.92 17.83 1.22
N ILE A 59 -5.28 17.35 2.29
CA ILE A 59 -5.99 17.12 3.56
C ILE A 59 -6.54 18.43 4.15
N LYS A 60 -5.79 19.54 4.09
CA LYS A 60 -6.26 20.84 4.56
C LYS A 60 -7.42 21.39 3.76
N ALA A 61 -7.42 21.18 2.44
CA ALA A 61 -8.44 21.69 1.54
C ALA A 61 -9.72 20.84 1.57
N ASP A 62 -9.58 19.51 1.51
CA ASP A 62 -10.67 18.59 1.20
C ASP A 62 -10.89 17.52 2.28
N GLY A 63 -10.11 17.57 3.37
CA GLY A 63 -10.13 16.55 4.42
C GLY A 63 -9.49 15.22 4.00
N THR A 64 -9.13 15.05 2.74
CA THR A 64 -8.55 13.81 2.20
C THR A 64 -7.50 14.08 1.13
N ALA A 65 -6.56 13.14 0.99
CA ALA A 65 -5.58 13.11 -0.07
C ALA A 65 -5.55 11.73 -0.73
N ASP A 66 -5.83 11.68 -2.02
CA ASP A 66 -5.71 10.47 -2.83
C ASP A 66 -4.31 10.38 -3.42
N VAL A 67 -3.61 9.26 -3.18
CA VAL A 67 -2.25 9.02 -3.68
C VAL A 67 -2.19 7.68 -4.40
N MET A 68 -1.88 7.69 -5.69
CA MET A 68 -1.75 6.48 -6.50
C MET A 68 -0.29 6.22 -6.85
N PHE A 69 0.22 5.08 -6.39
CA PHE A 69 1.56 4.59 -6.71
C PHE A 69 1.52 3.77 -8.00
N ILE A 70 2.37 4.13 -8.95
CA ILE A 70 2.35 3.57 -10.32
C ILE A 70 3.71 2.96 -10.65
N CYS A 71 3.71 1.71 -11.11
CA CYS A 71 4.87 1.06 -11.73
C CYS A 71 4.45 0.42 -13.06
N THR A 72 5.33 -0.29 -13.74
CA THR A 72 4.99 -0.93 -15.02
C THR A 72 3.89 -1.98 -14.85
N HIS A 73 4.08 -2.94 -13.92
CA HIS A 73 3.25 -4.15 -13.88
C HIS A 73 2.24 -4.21 -12.73
N ASN A 74 2.15 -3.19 -11.88
CA ASN A 74 1.38 -3.21 -10.62
C ASN A 74 1.61 -4.51 -9.82
N SER A 75 2.87 -4.85 -9.60
CA SER A 75 3.25 -6.17 -9.08
C SER A 75 4.09 -6.13 -7.80
N ARG A 76 4.94 -5.11 -7.62
CA ARG A 76 5.88 -5.00 -6.49
C ARG A 76 5.94 -3.58 -5.95
N ARG A 77 6.68 -2.67 -6.62
CA ARG A 77 7.02 -1.32 -6.15
C ARG A 77 5.81 -0.44 -5.87
N SER A 78 4.81 -0.45 -6.75
CA SER A 78 3.57 0.30 -6.52
C SER A 78 2.75 -0.25 -5.36
N HIS A 79 2.72 -1.58 -5.16
CA HIS A 79 2.09 -2.18 -3.99
C HIS A 79 2.82 -1.82 -2.70
N PHE A 80 4.16 -1.92 -2.66
CA PHE A 80 4.93 -1.46 -1.49
C PHE A 80 4.66 0.02 -1.18
N GLY A 81 4.62 0.89 -2.19
CA GLY A 81 4.30 2.31 -2.00
C GLY A 81 2.92 2.51 -1.36
N GLN A 82 1.88 1.87 -1.91
CA GLN A 82 0.52 1.93 -1.38
C GLN A 82 0.46 1.43 0.08
N ILE A 83 1.03 0.24 0.35
CA ILE A 83 1.02 -0.39 1.67
C ILE A 83 1.71 0.49 2.71
N TRP A 84 2.94 0.88 2.43
CA TRP A 84 3.75 1.61 3.41
C TRP A 84 3.30 3.06 3.62
N ALA A 85 2.72 3.70 2.60
CA ALA A 85 2.09 5.01 2.79
C ALA A 85 0.86 4.93 3.70
N ALA A 86 -0.01 3.93 3.52
CA ALA A 86 -1.15 3.70 4.40
C ALA A 86 -0.71 3.34 5.83
N ALA A 87 0.28 2.45 5.95
CA ALA A 87 0.82 2.01 7.24
C ALA A 87 1.48 3.16 8.01
N ALA A 88 2.29 4.00 7.34
CA ALA A 88 2.94 5.15 7.95
C ALA A 88 1.93 6.22 8.38
N ALA A 89 0.89 6.47 7.58
CA ALA A 89 -0.19 7.37 7.97
C ALA A 89 -0.91 6.87 9.25
N HIS A 90 -1.23 5.57 9.30
CA HIS A 90 -1.83 4.96 10.48
C HIS A 90 -0.89 5.03 11.71
N HIS A 91 0.38 4.66 11.55
CA HIS A 91 1.40 4.69 12.61
C HIS A 91 1.54 6.08 13.24
N LEU A 92 1.46 7.14 12.44
CA LEU A 92 1.54 8.52 12.90
C LEU A 92 0.18 9.14 13.30
N GLY A 93 -0.92 8.41 13.17
CA GLY A 93 -2.28 8.88 13.47
C GLY A 93 -2.83 9.91 12.49
N ILE A 94 -2.29 9.98 11.25
CA ILE A 94 -2.75 10.89 10.20
C ILE A 94 -4.01 10.32 9.55
N GLN A 95 -5.08 11.11 9.56
CA GLN A 95 -6.35 10.75 8.92
C GLN A 95 -6.44 11.35 7.52
N GLY A 96 -7.31 10.78 6.68
CA GLY A 96 -7.63 11.33 5.36
C GLY A 96 -6.68 10.90 4.23
N VAL A 97 -5.59 10.17 4.50
CA VAL A 97 -4.73 9.62 3.46
C VAL A 97 -5.38 8.37 2.86
N ARG A 98 -5.67 8.39 1.57
CA ARG A 98 -6.19 7.26 0.81
C ARG A 98 -5.15 6.84 -0.23
N THR A 99 -4.78 5.57 -0.21
CA THR A 99 -3.67 5.07 -1.04
C THR A 99 -4.15 4.05 -2.06
N TYR A 100 -3.62 4.15 -3.27
CA TYR A 100 -3.96 3.29 -4.40
C TYR A 100 -2.69 2.80 -5.08
N SER A 101 -2.79 1.74 -5.87
CA SER A 101 -1.71 1.30 -6.75
C SER A 101 -2.22 0.98 -8.13
N ALA A 102 -1.37 1.17 -9.13
CA ALA A 102 -1.68 0.85 -10.52
C ALA A 102 -0.42 0.46 -11.30
N GLY A 103 -0.63 -0.09 -12.49
CA GLY A 103 0.41 -0.31 -13.49
C GLY A 103 0.06 0.36 -14.82
N THR A 104 1.08 0.57 -15.65
CA THR A 104 0.87 0.82 -17.09
C THR A 104 0.35 -0.44 -17.76
N GLU A 105 0.70 -1.60 -17.20
CA GLU A 105 0.17 -2.93 -17.48
C GLU A 105 -0.28 -3.58 -16.17
N ALA A 106 -1.16 -4.56 -16.22
CA ALA A 106 -1.58 -5.31 -15.04
C ALA A 106 -1.21 -6.80 -15.20
N THR A 107 -0.38 -7.32 -14.31
CA THR A 107 0.07 -8.72 -14.40
C THR A 107 -0.35 -9.58 -13.21
N ALA A 108 0.25 -9.37 -12.03
CA ALA A 108 -0.11 -10.07 -10.78
C ALA A 108 0.59 -9.43 -9.58
N PHE A 109 -0.03 -9.46 -8.39
CA PHE A 109 0.67 -9.14 -7.15
C PHE A 109 1.70 -10.26 -6.86
N ASN A 110 2.96 -9.90 -6.83
CA ASN A 110 4.06 -10.87 -6.73
C ASN A 110 4.10 -11.50 -5.33
N PRO A 111 4.10 -12.85 -5.22
CA PRO A 111 4.10 -13.54 -3.92
C PRO A 111 5.34 -13.22 -3.07
N ARG A 112 6.48 -12.91 -3.68
CA ARG A 112 7.69 -12.49 -2.96
C ARG A 112 7.52 -11.13 -2.29
N ALA A 113 6.76 -10.24 -2.93
CA ALA A 113 6.43 -8.94 -2.33
C ALA A 113 5.44 -9.12 -1.17
N ILE A 114 4.48 -10.02 -1.26
CA ILE A 114 3.60 -10.39 -0.16
C ILE A 114 4.43 -10.93 1.00
N ALA A 115 5.30 -11.92 0.75
CA ALA A 115 6.15 -12.50 1.78
C ALA A 115 7.07 -11.47 2.47
N ALA A 116 7.52 -10.43 1.76
CA ALA A 116 8.34 -9.38 2.35
C ALA A 116 7.54 -8.51 3.35
N VAL A 117 6.29 -8.16 3.04
CA VAL A 117 5.45 -7.41 4.00
C VAL A 117 5.01 -8.28 5.17
N GLU A 118 4.83 -9.59 4.98
CA GLU A 118 4.56 -10.53 6.07
C GLU A 118 5.78 -10.65 7.01
N ARG A 119 6.99 -10.74 6.49
CA ARG A 119 8.22 -10.70 7.30
C ARG A 119 8.42 -9.38 8.04
N ALA A 120 7.86 -8.29 7.52
CA ALA A 120 7.80 -7.00 8.23
C ALA A 120 6.75 -6.98 9.35
N GLY A 121 5.95 -8.04 9.53
CA GLY A 121 4.94 -8.16 10.58
C GLY A 121 3.53 -7.72 10.18
N MET A 122 3.28 -7.46 8.90
CA MET A 122 1.92 -7.23 8.41
C MET A 122 1.18 -8.55 8.20
N ILE A 123 -0.13 -8.52 8.33
CA ILE A 123 -0.99 -9.67 8.08
C ILE A 123 -1.54 -9.54 6.66
N ALA A 124 -1.21 -10.51 5.80
CA ALA A 124 -1.72 -10.60 4.44
C ALA A 124 -2.71 -11.76 4.32
N GLU A 125 -3.93 -11.49 3.94
CA GLU A 125 -5.00 -12.47 3.82
C GLU A 125 -5.58 -12.45 2.41
N HIS A 126 -5.76 -13.62 1.84
CA HIS A 126 -6.48 -13.77 0.58
C HIS A 126 -7.99 -13.69 0.83
N ILE A 127 -8.69 -12.83 0.13
CA ILE A 127 -10.15 -12.73 0.21
C ILE A 127 -10.75 -13.60 -0.90
N PRO A 128 -11.34 -14.75 -0.54
CA PRO A 128 -11.89 -15.67 -1.53
C PRO A 128 -13.25 -15.22 -2.09
N ASP A 129 -13.95 -14.30 -1.39
CA ASP A 129 -15.32 -13.92 -1.73
C ASP A 129 -15.45 -12.42 -2.02
N PRO A 130 -15.84 -12.06 -3.27
CA PRO A 130 -16.14 -10.69 -3.66
C PRO A 130 -17.24 -10.02 -2.83
N ILE A 131 -18.16 -10.78 -2.26
CA ILE A 131 -19.26 -10.27 -1.42
C ILE A 131 -18.72 -9.66 -0.14
N LEU A 132 -17.62 -10.22 0.41
CA LEU A 132 -16.99 -9.70 1.61
C LEU A 132 -16.38 -8.30 1.37
N LEU A 133 -15.85 -8.04 0.18
CA LEU A 133 -15.34 -6.72 -0.20
C LEU A 133 -16.45 -5.66 -0.23
N GLN A 134 -17.67 -6.03 -0.63
CA GLN A 134 -18.82 -5.13 -0.62
C GLN A 134 -19.29 -4.78 0.79
N GLN A 135 -19.02 -5.65 1.78
CA GLN A 135 -19.40 -5.42 3.17
C GLN A 135 -18.37 -4.55 3.92
N LEU A 136 -17.11 -4.54 3.48
CA LEU A 136 -16.02 -3.87 4.19
C LEU A 136 -15.91 -2.37 3.87
N ASP A 137 -16.41 -1.92 2.72
CA ASP A 137 -16.50 -0.49 2.38
C ASP A 137 -17.81 -0.15 1.68
N THR A 138 -18.87 0.00 2.48
CA THR A 138 -20.18 0.39 1.98
C THR A 138 -20.25 1.85 1.48
N SER A 139 -19.23 2.66 1.80
CA SER A 139 -19.14 4.06 1.36
C SER A 139 -18.57 4.20 -0.06
N ASN A 140 -17.81 3.20 -0.53
CA ASN A 140 -17.19 3.23 -1.85
C ASN A 140 -18.11 2.62 -2.92
N LYS A 141 -18.85 3.48 -3.63
CA LYS A 141 -19.72 3.07 -4.75
C LYS A 141 -18.98 2.31 -5.85
N GLN A 142 -17.66 2.51 -5.99
CA GLN A 142 -16.84 1.88 -7.03
C GLN A 142 -16.57 0.40 -6.73
N LEU A 143 -16.41 0.01 -5.46
CA LEU A 143 -16.30 -1.39 -5.06
C LEU A 143 -17.53 -2.23 -5.44
N ARG A 144 -18.72 -1.61 -5.49
CA ARG A 144 -19.97 -2.28 -5.91
C ARG A 144 -20.03 -2.60 -7.41
N MET A 145 -19.20 -1.94 -8.22
CA MET A 145 -19.19 -2.09 -9.69
C MET A 145 -18.12 -3.07 -10.19
N VAL A 146 -17.23 -3.54 -9.32
CA VAL A 146 -16.24 -4.54 -9.71
C VAL A 146 -16.94 -5.89 -9.88
N ASN A 147 -16.99 -6.38 -11.11
CA ASN A 147 -17.60 -7.67 -11.42
C ASN A 147 -16.89 -8.79 -10.66
N ALA A 148 -17.65 -9.75 -10.13
CA ALA A 148 -17.16 -10.92 -9.42
C ALA A 148 -16.07 -11.71 -10.20
N ILE A 149 -16.06 -11.61 -11.52
CA ILE A 149 -15.06 -12.23 -12.41
C ILE A 149 -13.68 -11.56 -12.30
N GLU A 150 -13.60 -10.24 -12.11
CA GLU A 150 -12.32 -9.54 -11.90
C GLU A 150 -11.77 -9.77 -10.49
N LEU A 151 -12.64 -9.99 -9.52
CA LEU A 151 -12.28 -10.29 -8.14
C LEU A 151 -11.76 -11.72 -7.93
N ASN A 152 -11.99 -12.64 -8.85
CA ASN A 152 -11.30 -13.95 -8.87
C ASN A 152 -9.78 -13.82 -9.04
N ASN A 153 -9.28 -12.63 -9.33
CA ASN A 153 -7.87 -12.30 -9.37
C ASN A 153 -7.34 -11.95 -7.97
N LYS A 154 -7.27 -12.94 -7.07
CA LYS A 154 -6.48 -12.93 -5.83
C LYS A 154 -6.41 -11.55 -5.14
N VAL A 155 -7.56 -11.05 -4.69
CA VAL A 155 -7.57 -9.85 -3.85
C VAL A 155 -6.94 -10.19 -2.52
N MET A 156 -5.89 -9.45 -2.18
CA MET A 156 -5.23 -9.54 -0.88
C MET A 156 -5.72 -8.39 0.00
N MET A 157 -6.00 -8.68 1.23
CA MET A 157 -6.21 -7.71 2.29
C MET A 157 -4.96 -7.65 3.16
N ILE A 158 -4.40 -6.47 3.35
CA ILE A 158 -3.26 -6.29 4.24
C ILE A 158 -3.65 -5.40 5.41
N THR A 159 -3.41 -5.89 6.63
CA THR A 159 -3.59 -5.15 7.87
C THR A 159 -2.22 -4.75 8.42
N ALA A 160 -1.99 -3.45 8.49
CA ALA A 160 -0.70 -2.84 8.85
C ALA A 160 -0.71 -2.28 10.28
N GLY A 161 -1.13 -3.08 11.26
CA GLY A 161 -1.13 -2.70 12.67
C GLY A 161 -2.48 -2.85 13.35
N LYS A 162 -2.46 -2.84 14.69
CA LYS A 162 -3.67 -2.94 15.51
C LYS A 162 -4.59 -1.74 15.26
N GLY A 163 -5.83 -2.01 14.84
CA GLY A 163 -6.81 -0.97 14.54
C GLY A 163 -6.59 -0.25 13.20
N ALA A 164 -5.59 -0.63 12.41
CA ALA A 164 -5.42 -0.13 11.06
C ALA A 164 -6.59 -0.56 10.18
N LYS A 165 -7.07 0.35 9.34
CA LYS A 165 -8.02 -0.03 8.29
C LYS A 165 -7.29 -0.95 7.31
N PRO A 166 -7.89 -2.08 6.92
CA PRO A 166 -7.28 -2.95 5.94
C PRO A 166 -7.16 -2.25 4.59
N VAL A 167 -6.08 -2.53 3.90
CA VAL A 167 -5.84 -2.02 2.54
C VAL A 167 -5.95 -3.20 1.58
N PHE A 168 -6.72 -3.00 0.51
CA PHE A 168 -6.99 -4.05 -0.47
C PHE A 168 -6.06 -3.92 -1.66
N PHE A 169 -5.51 -5.05 -2.08
CA PHE A 169 -4.52 -5.15 -3.15
C PHE A 169 -4.93 -6.17 -4.18
N PHE A 170 -4.94 -5.76 -5.41
CA PHE A 170 -5.00 -6.61 -6.58
C PHE A 170 -4.33 -5.84 -7.73
N TYR A 171 -3.88 -6.54 -8.75
CA TYR A 171 -3.24 -5.90 -9.88
C TYR A 171 -4.28 -5.25 -10.79
N LYS A 172 -4.01 -4.04 -11.23
CA LYS A 172 -4.91 -3.24 -12.07
C LYS A 172 -4.15 -2.15 -12.82
N THR A 173 -4.71 -1.72 -13.92
CA THR A 173 -4.25 -0.55 -14.68
C THR A 173 -4.74 0.75 -14.03
N MET A 174 -4.22 1.88 -14.50
CA MET A 174 -4.55 3.20 -13.94
C MET A 174 -6.02 3.57 -14.11
N ASP A 175 -6.65 3.14 -15.20
CA ASP A 175 -8.05 3.39 -15.56
C ASP A 175 -9.06 2.48 -14.86
N HIS A 176 -8.60 1.57 -14.00
CA HIS A 176 -9.50 0.67 -13.27
C HIS A 176 -10.46 1.48 -12.37
N PRO A 177 -11.78 1.16 -12.33
CA PRO A 177 -12.81 1.96 -11.65
C PRO A 177 -12.60 2.20 -10.14
N ILE A 178 -11.80 1.36 -9.47
CA ILE A 178 -11.45 1.53 -8.05
C ILE A 178 -10.43 2.66 -7.84
N ASN A 179 -9.62 2.95 -8.84
CA ASN A 179 -8.64 4.03 -8.75
C ASN A 179 -9.32 5.39 -8.86
N PRO A 180 -8.75 6.44 -8.24
CA PRO A 180 -9.23 7.79 -8.44
C PRO A 180 -9.08 8.22 -9.90
N THR A 181 -10.06 8.92 -10.43
CA THR A 181 -10.10 9.37 -11.83
C THR A 181 -9.77 10.85 -12.00
N VAL A 182 -9.84 11.64 -10.90
CA VAL A 182 -9.54 13.07 -10.84
C VAL A 182 -8.97 13.44 -9.48
N ASP A 183 -8.24 14.54 -9.40
CA ASP A 183 -7.77 15.18 -8.17
C ASP A 183 -6.95 14.27 -7.25
N PHE A 184 -6.01 13.53 -7.83
CA PHE A 184 -5.11 12.66 -7.10
C PHE A 184 -3.64 12.94 -7.39
N GLY A 185 -2.77 12.55 -6.46
CA GLY A 185 -1.32 12.55 -6.65
C GLY A 185 -0.84 11.24 -7.27
N ALA A 186 -0.13 11.33 -8.39
CA ALA A 186 0.50 10.20 -9.05
C ALA A 186 1.98 10.10 -8.65
N VAL A 187 2.38 8.96 -8.07
CA VAL A 187 3.77 8.66 -7.68
C VAL A 187 4.32 7.58 -8.60
N MET A 188 5.26 7.95 -9.48
CA MET A 188 5.89 7.03 -10.41
C MET A 188 7.01 6.27 -9.69
N THR A 189 6.80 4.97 -9.42
CA THR A 189 7.71 4.15 -8.60
C THR A 189 8.75 3.38 -9.41
N CYS A 190 8.84 3.63 -10.72
CA CYS A 190 9.89 3.10 -11.58
C CYS A 190 10.14 4.01 -12.78
N SER A 191 11.39 4.06 -13.23
CA SER A 191 11.79 4.90 -14.37
C SER A 191 11.06 4.54 -15.66
N SER A 192 10.76 3.27 -15.90
CA SER A 192 10.04 2.83 -17.11
C SER A 192 8.61 3.38 -17.14
N ALA A 193 7.88 3.34 -16.02
CA ALA A 193 6.53 3.92 -15.94
C ALA A 193 6.60 5.46 -15.98
N ASP A 194 7.64 6.06 -15.42
CA ASP A 194 7.86 7.51 -15.45
C ASP A 194 8.03 8.02 -16.89
N VAL A 195 8.85 7.35 -17.67
CA VAL A 195 9.06 7.68 -19.11
C VAL A 195 7.81 7.38 -19.94
N ALA A 196 7.15 6.24 -19.69
CA ALA A 196 5.97 5.83 -20.46
C ALA A 196 4.74 6.72 -20.21
N CYS A 197 4.63 7.33 -19.03
CA CYS A 197 3.48 8.14 -18.62
C CYS A 197 3.92 9.53 -18.14
N PRO A 198 4.41 10.40 -19.03
CA PRO A 198 4.80 11.77 -18.67
C PRO A 198 3.62 12.58 -18.12
N VAL A 199 2.40 12.22 -18.52
CA VAL A 199 1.14 12.79 -18.03
C VAL A 199 0.27 11.65 -17.55
N VAL A 200 -0.24 11.74 -16.31
CA VAL A 200 -1.24 10.81 -15.76
C VAL A 200 -2.58 11.52 -15.78
N LYS A 201 -3.51 11.02 -16.59
CA LYS A 201 -4.83 11.65 -16.78
C LYS A 201 -5.58 11.74 -15.44
N GLY A 202 -6.06 12.93 -15.11
CA GLY A 202 -6.82 13.22 -13.90
C GLY A 202 -5.96 13.50 -12.65
N ALA A 203 -4.65 13.24 -12.69
CA ALA A 203 -3.75 13.63 -11.61
C ALA A 203 -3.55 15.16 -11.62
N ASN A 204 -3.69 15.77 -10.45
CA ASN A 204 -3.37 17.20 -10.22
C ASN A 204 -1.98 17.39 -9.60
N PHE A 205 -1.32 16.31 -9.25
CA PHE A 205 0.08 16.27 -8.80
C PHE A 205 0.75 15.02 -9.37
N ARG A 206 2.03 15.14 -9.76
CA ARG A 206 2.84 14.02 -10.24
C ARG A 206 4.28 14.18 -9.74
N VAL A 207 4.83 13.10 -9.24
CA VAL A 207 6.24 13.02 -8.83
C VAL A 207 6.85 11.66 -9.19
N ALA A 208 8.12 11.66 -9.59
CA ALA A 208 8.87 10.43 -9.82
C ALA A 208 9.69 10.07 -8.56
N ILE A 209 9.39 8.93 -7.97
CA ILE A 209 10.13 8.35 -6.83
C ILE A 209 10.52 6.92 -7.23
N PRO A 210 11.45 6.75 -8.17
CA PRO A 210 11.78 5.44 -8.73
C PRO A 210 12.56 4.57 -7.73
N TYR A 211 12.28 3.28 -7.75
CA TYR A 211 12.96 2.24 -6.99
C TYR A 211 13.54 1.18 -7.93
N VAL A 212 14.69 0.61 -7.57
CA VAL A 212 15.21 -0.56 -8.25
C VAL A 212 14.24 -1.73 -8.06
N ASP A 213 13.94 -2.46 -9.14
CA ASP A 213 13.02 -3.60 -9.06
C ASP A 213 13.71 -4.77 -8.34
N PRO A 214 13.15 -5.29 -7.23
CA PRO A 214 13.73 -6.45 -6.55
C PRO A 214 13.74 -7.71 -7.41
N LYS A 215 13.01 -7.72 -8.55
CA LYS A 215 13.00 -8.81 -9.54
C LYS A 215 14.42 -9.21 -10.02
N VAL A 216 15.40 -8.34 -9.92
CA VAL A 216 16.80 -8.63 -10.31
C VAL A 216 17.37 -9.84 -9.57
N SER A 217 16.81 -10.20 -8.43
CA SER A 217 17.23 -11.33 -7.59
C SER A 217 16.27 -12.52 -7.63
N ASP A 218 15.25 -12.50 -8.48
CA ASP A 218 14.28 -13.61 -8.57
C ASP A 218 15.01 -14.93 -8.92
N GLY A 219 14.79 -15.96 -8.09
CA GLY A 219 15.38 -17.28 -8.24
C GLY A 219 16.86 -17.39 -7.77
N LYS A 220 17.40 -16.33 -7.14
CA LYS A 220 18.77 -16.34 -6.60
C LYS A 220 18.78 -16.49 -5.06
N PRO A 221 19.90 -16.87 -4.46
CA PRO A 221 20.01 -17.02 -3.00
C PRO A 221 19.66 -15.73 -2.22
N GLU A 222 19.96 -14.56 -2.77
CA GLU A 222 19.69 -13.25 -2.18
C GLU A 222 18.25 -12.73 -2.39
N GLU A 223 17.36 -13.49 -3.03
CA GLU A 223 16.01 -13.07 -3.38
C GLU A 223 15.26 -12.43 -2.21
N ALA A 224 15.12 -13.17 -1.11
CA ALA A 224 14.38 -12.66 0.06
C ALA A 224 15.01 -11.38 0.62
N ALA A 225 16.32 -11.33 0.74
CA ALA A 225 17.05 -10.16 1.26
C ALA A 225 16.85 -8.92 0.38
N THR A 226 16.85 -9.07 -0.95
CA THR A 226 16.63 -7.97 -1.89
C THR A 226 15.19 -7.42 -1.80
N TYR A 227 14.21 -8.30 -1.63
CA TYR A 227 12.83 -7.88 -1.43
C TYR A 227 12.65 -7.17 -0.07
N ASP A 228 13.29 -7.67 0.99
CA ASP A 228 13.25 -7.05 2.32
C ASP A 228 13.97 -5.69 2.34
N GLU A 229 15.09 -5.56 1.65
CA GLU A 229 15.78 -4.28 1.46
C GLU A 229 14.88 -3.25 0.78
N ARG A 230 14.22 -3.63 -0.31
CA ARG A 230 13.31 -2.73 -1.03
C ARG A 230 12.08 -2.38 -0.22
N CYS A 231 11.55 -3.35 0.51
CA CYS A 231 10.46 -3.17 1.45
C CYS A 231 10.84 -2.13 2.53
N LEU A 232 12.01 -2.30 3.16
CA LEU A 232 12.52 -1.38 4.17
C LEU A 232 12.78 0.03 3.62
N GLN A 233 13.37 0.15 2.44
CA GLN A 233 13.62 1.44 1.81
C GLN A 233 12.30 2.21 1.61
N ILE A 234 11.29 1.56 1.01
CA ILE A 234 10.01 2.21 0.73
C ILE A 234 9.29 2.55 2.04
N ALA A 235 9.34 1.66 3.05
CA ALA A 235 8.79 1.93 4.37
C ALA A 235 9.41 3.18 5.00
N THR A 236 10.74 3.29 4.96
CA THR A 236 11.50 4.42 5.50
C THR A 236 11.14 5.73 4.81
N GLU A 237 11.09 5.73 3.48
CA GLU A 237 10.74 6.92 2.71
C GLU A 237 9.28 7.34 2.94
N MET A 238 8.33 6.39 3.03
CA MET A 238 6.94 6.72 3.33
C MET A 238 6.74 7.20 4.76
N LEU A 239 7.49 6.69 5.74
CA LEU A 239 7.49 7.24 7.10
C LEU A 239 8.04 8.68 7.10
N TRP A 240 9.13 8.94 6.39
CA TRP A 240 9.70 10.28 6.24
C TRP A 240 8.67 11.26 5.64
N VAL A 241 7.98 10.85 4.55
CA VAL A 241 6.90 11.63 3.94
C VAL A 241 5.80 11.94 4.96
N MET A 242 5.30 10.93 5.67
CA MET A 242 4.21 11.13 6.62
C MET A 242 4.62 11.95 7.84
N GLN A 243 5.87 11.88 8.30
CA GLN A 243 6.38 12.80 9.32
C GLN A 243 6.40 14.26 8.81
N ALA A 244 6.78 14.46 7.55
CA ALA A 244 6.73 15.78 6.94
C ALA A 244 5.29 16.29 6.73
N VAL A 245 4.33 15.41 6.41
CA VAL A 245 2.90 15.72 6.39
C VAL A 245 2.41 16.16 7.78
N LYS A 246 2.71 15.36 8.81
CA LYS A 246 2.28 15.64 10.19
C LYS A 246 2.76 17.00 10.71
N LYS A 247 3.97 17.41 10.31
CA LYS A 247 4.52 18.74 10.67
C LYS A 247 3.81 19.89 9.94
N GLN A 248 3.14 19.60 8.82
CA GLN A 248 2.44 20.60 8.02
C GLN A 248 0.95 20.67 8.32
N LEU A 249 0.35 19.66 8.97
CA LEU A 249 -1.05 19.68 9.41
C LEU A 249 -1.24 20.47 10.70
#